data_d6740652f451f3521c524fb01eee2f0e
#
_entry.id   d6740652f451f3521c524fb01eee2f0e
#
_cell.length_a   1.000
_cell.length_b   1.000
_cell.length_c   1.000
_cell.angle_alpha   90.00
_cell.angle_beta   90.00
_cell.angle_gamma   90.00
#
_symmetry.space_group_name_H-M   'P 1'
#
loop_
_entity.id
_entity.type
_entity.pdbx_description
1 polymer ?
#
loop_
_entity_poly.entity_id
_entity_poly.type
_entity_poly.pdbx_seq_one_letter_code
_entity_poly.pdbx_strand_id
1 'polypeptide(L)'
;MYMNWMQMWQDCIREDGGMPHCVPNPYPAGGGPYWCGFIITGSWQTYLNYGDSRLIERYYPVMRHWLRYVDAYTVDGLLKRWPDTDYRAWYLGDWLAPAGVDYTAQSSVDLVSNCFISDCLTTMEKIAKVLGKAEYAAKYKERRQRLNELIQNTFYDPEKKQYATGSQIDRIYPMLFICHADQ
;
A
#
# COMPACT_ATOMS: atom_id res chain seq x y z
N MET A 1 -16.20 -17.33 -2.35
CA MET A 1 -16.47 -15.93 -1.90
C MET A 1 -15.35 -14.97 -2.35
N TYR A 2 -14.11 -15.14 -1.94
CA TYR A 2 -13.00 -14.19 -2.25
C TYR A 2 -12.71 -14.04 -3.75
N MET A 3 -12.80 -15.10 -4.56
CA MET A 3 -12.62 -15.00 -6.02
C MET A 3 -13.60 -14.00 -6.65
N ASN A 4 -14.88 -14.03 -6.25
CA ASN A 4 -15.88 -13.08 -6.78
C ASN A 4 -15.60 -11.67 -6.29
N TRP A 5 -15.13 -11.51 -5.05
CA TRP A 5 -14.80 -10.18 -4.52
C TRP A 5 -13.58 -9.57 -5.24
N MET A 6 -12.55 -10.36 -5.49
CA MET A 6 -11.40 -9.90 -6.27
C MET A 6 -11.76 -9.62 -7.74
N GLN A 7 -12.75 -10.34 -8.30
CA GLN A 7 -13.28 -9.99 -9.61
C GLN A 7 -13.93 -8.61 -9.62
N MET A 8 -14.70 -8.26 -8.58
CA MET A 8 -15.29 -6.92 -8.45
C MET A 8 -14.21 -5.82 -8.37
N TRP A 9 -13.08 -6.08 -7.69
CA TRP A 9 -11.95 -5.15 -7.70
C TRP A 9 -11.37 -4.98 -9.11
N GLN A 10 -11.19 -6.07 -9.85
CA GLN A 10 -10.73 -6.02 -11.24
C GLN A 10 -11.72 -5.27 -12.14
N ASP A 11 -13.02 -5.43 -11.93
CA ASP A 11 -14.07 -4.78 -12.74
C ASP A 11 -14.13 -3.25 -12.46
N CYS A 12 -13.66 -2.83 -11.29
CA CYS A 12 -13.66 -1.42 -10.88
C CYS A 12 -12.30 -0.71 -11.12
N ILE A 13 -11.25 -1.42 -11.55
CA ILE A 13 -9.97 -0.77 -11.86
C ILE A 13 -10.13 0.13 -13.07
N ARG A 14 -9.60 1.34 -12.97
CA ARG A 14 -9.59 2.31 -14.07
C ARG A 14 -8.51 1.94 -15.10
N GLU A 15 -8.63 2.53 -16.27
CA GLU A 15 -7.65 2.34 -17.35
C GLU A 15 -6.23 2.75 -16.95
N ASP A 16 -6.09 3.79 -16.11
CA ASP A 16 -4.82 4.23 -15.55
C ASP A 16 -4.29 3.37 -14.39
N GLY A 17 -5.09 2.44 -13.90
CA GLY A 17 -4.77 1.57 -12.75
C GLY A 17 -5.28 2.06 -11.40
N GLY A 18 -5.96 3.22 -11.35
CA GLY A 18 -6.59 3.72 -10.14
C GLY A 18 -7.74 2.82 -9.68
N MET A 19 -7.91 2.69 -8.36
CA MET A 19 -8.91 1.85 -7.73
C MET A 19 -9.79 2.63 -6.76
N PRO A 20 -11.06 2.22 -6.56
CA PRO A 20 -11.90 2.76 -5.49
C PRO A 20 -11.35 2.35 -4.12
N HIS A 21 -11.87 2.94 -3.05
CA HIS A 21 -11.48 2.57 -1.68
C HIS A 21 -12.13 1.26 -1.20
N CYS A 22 -13.22 0.83 -1.79
CA CYS A 22 -13.89 -0.44 -1.50
C CYS A 22 -14.68 -0.93 -2.72
N VAL A 23 -15.07 -2.20 -2.72
CA VAL A 23 -15.99 -2.76 -3.70
C VAL A 23 -17.04 -3.64 -3.00
N PRO A 24 -18.33 -3.50 -3.35
CA PRO A 24 -18.86 -2.47 -4.24
C PRO A 24 -18.59 -1.07 -3.70
N ASN A 25 -18.48 -0.09 -4.60
CA ASN A 25 -18.20 1.29 -4.22
C ASN A 25 -19.52 2.11 -4.18
N PRO A 26 -20.16 2.25 -3.00
CA PRO A 26 -21.42 2.97 -2.87
C PRO A 26 -21.28 4.49 -2.96
N TYR A 27 -20.06 4.98 -2.86
CA TYR A 27 -19.73 6.39 -2.97
C TYR A 27 -18.63 6.59 -4.00
N PRO A 28 -18.61 7.67 -4.78
CA PRO A 28 -17.56 7.95 -5.74
C PRO A 28 -16.27 8.38 -4.99
N ALA A 29 -15.66 7.45 -4.26
CA ALA A 29 -14.47 7.67 -3.47
C ALA A 29 -13.38 6.67 -3.83
N GLY A 30 -12.19 7.19 -4.13
CA GLY A 30 -10.94 6.45 -4.19
C GLY A 30 -10.22 6.59 -2.86
N GLY A 31 -9.80 5.50 -2.27
CA GLY A 31 -8.99 5.53 -1.06
C GLY A 31 -7.54 5.87 -1.34
N GLY A 32 -6.80 6.19 -0.30
CA GLY A 32 -5.35 6.16 -0.34
C GLY A 32 -4.85 4.72 -0.52
N PRO A 33 -3.53 4.53 -0.60
CA PRO A 33 -2.94 3.21 -0.90
C PRO A 33 -3.38 2.12 0.06
N TYR A 34 -3.66 2.45 1.31
CA TYR A 34 -4.06 1.50 2.33
C TYR A 34 -5.34 0.71 1.95
N TRP A 35 -6.31 1.37 1.32
CA TRP A 35 -7.55 0.71 0.86
C TRP A 35 -7.36 0.06 -0.51
N CYS A 36 -6.80 0.80 -1.47
CA CYS A 36 -6.65 0.32 -2.84
C CYS A 36 -5.68 -0.87 -2.95
N GLY A 37 -4.66 -0.94 -2.10
CA GLY A 37 -3.69 -2.03 -2.05
C GLY A 37 -4.25 -3.35 -1.51
N PHE A 38 -5.51 -3.38 -1.08
CA PHE A 38 -6.19 -4.60 -0.64
C PHE A 38 -6.14 -5.71 -1.70
N ILE A 39 -6.13 -5.39 -2.98
CA ILE A 39 -5.98 -6.38 -4.05
C ILE A 39 -4.70 -7.23 -3.88
N ILE A 40 -3.64 -6.65 -3.32
CA ILE A 40 -2.39 -7.35 -3.01
C ILE A 40 -2.51 -8.07 -1.66
N THR A 41 -2.77 -7.33 -0.59
CA THR A 41 -2.73 -7.85 0.78
C THR A 41 -3.82 -8.86 1.05
N GLY A 42 -5.06 -8.61 0.59
CA GLY A 42 -6.18 -9.54 0.72
C GLY A 42 -6.00 -10.83 -0.08
N SER A 43 -5.43 -10.73 -1.28
CA SER A 43 -5.11 -11.91 -2.08
C SER A 43 -4.04 -12.78 -1.41
N TRP A 44 -3.01 -12.16 -0.85
CA TRP A 44 -1.97 -12.85 -0.11
C TRP A 44 -2.50 -13.52 1.16
N GLN A 45 -3.31 -12.81 1.96
CA GLN A 45 -3.94 -13.38 3.15
C GLN A 45 -4.84 -14.57 2.80
N THR A 46 -5.55 -14.52 1.69
CA THR A 46 -6.35 -15.65 1.22
C THR A 46 -5.45 -16.85 0.88
N TYR A 47 -4.33 -16.63 0.19
CA TYR A 47 -3.36 -17.68 -0.07
C TYR A 47 -2.81 -18.31 1.22
N LEU A 48 -2.42 -17.49 2.20
CA LEU A 48 -1.89 -17.99 3.48
C LEU A 48 -2.90 -18.85 4.25
N ASN A 49 -4.19 -18.49 4.19
CA ASN A 49 -5.22 -19.21 4.94
C ASN A 49 -5.68 -20.50 4.24
N TYR A 50 -5.65 -20.56 2.92
CA TYR A 50 -6.23 -21.68 2.17
C TYR A 50 -5.21 -22.47 1.34
N GLY A 51 -3.98 -22.03 1.19
CA GLY A 51 -2.96 -22.66 0.34
C GLY A 51 -3.26 -22.62 -1.15
N ASP A 52 -4.28 -21.87 -1.58
CA ASP A 52 -4.77 -21.82 -2.96
C ASP A 52 -4.15 -20.65 -3.72
N SER A 53 -3.23 -20.97 -4.65
CA SER A 53 -2.51 -19.96 -5.45
C SER A 53 -3.34 -19.32 -6.56
N ARG A 54 -4.48 -19.92 -6.95
CA ARG A 54 -5.28 -19.47 -8.10
C ARG A 54 -5.67 -17.99 -8.03
N LEU A 55 -5.90 -17.46 -6.85
CA LEU A 55 -6.27 -16.07 -6.66
C LEU A 55 -5.08 -15.14 -6.94
N ILE A 56 -3.91 -15.43 -6.36
CA ILE A 56 -2.70 -14.63 -6.60
C ILE A 56 -2.21 -14.77 -8.04
N GLU A 57 -2.37 -15.94 -8.68
CA GLU A 57 -2.04 -16.14 -10.10
C GLU A 57 -2.91 -15.27 -11.01
N ARG A 58 -4.24 -15.36 -10.82
CA ARG A 58 -5.23 -14.67 -11.66
C ARG A 58 -5.10 -13.15 -11.57
N TYR A 59 -4.93 -12.60 -10.37
CA TYR A 59 -4.96 -11.15 -10.14
C TYR A 59 -3.57 -10.50 -10.09
N TYR A 60 -2.49 -11.26 -10.28
CA TYR A 60 -1.14 -10.71 -10.36
C TYR A 60 -0.98 -9.56 -11.40
N PRO A 61 -1.55 -9.66 -12.62
CA PRO A 61 -1.51 -8.55 -13.57
C PRO A 61 -2.21 -7.28 -13.05
N VAL A 62 -3.33 -7.44 -12.33
CA VAL A 62 -4.10 -6.32 -11.74
C VAL A 62 -3.30 -5.65 -10.62
N MET A 63 -2.66 -6.44 -9.75
CA MET A 63 -1.76 -5.92 -8.70
C MET A 63 -0.63 -5.09 -9.28
N ARG A 64 -0.02 -5.58 -10.36
CA ARG A 64 1.03 -4.85 -11.09
C ARG A 64 0.51 -3.59 -11.76
N HIS A 65 -0.71 -3.62 -12.27
CA HIS A 65 -1.34 -2.44 -12.87
C HIS A 65 -1.56 -1.35 -11.83
N TRP A 66 -2.08 -1.70 -10.68
CA TRP A 66 -2.21 -0.77 -9.58
C TRP A 66 -0.86 -0.21 -9.10
N LEU A 67 0.20 -1.03 -9.00
CA LEU A 67 1.53 -0.53 -8.65
C LEU A 67 2.09 0.47 -9.68
N ARG A 68 1.78 0.32 -10.97
CA ARG A 68 2.16 1.33 -11.97
C ARG A 68 1.41 2.66 -11.76
N TYR A 69 0.16 2.60 -11.33
CA TYR A 69 -0.57 3.80 -10.92
C TYR A 69 0.10 4.49 -9.73
N VAL A 70 0.52 3.72 -8.71
CA VAL A 70 1.31 4.24 -7.59
C VAL A 70 2.60 4.91 -8.09
N ASP A 71 3.28 4.30 -9.07
CA ASP A 71 4.53 4.83 -9.65
C ASP A 71 4.32 6.18 -10.34
N ALA A 72 3.19 6.39 -10.99
CA ALA A 72 2.86 7.64 -11.66
C ALA A 72 2.76 8.83 -10.68
N TYR A 73 2.50 8.57 -9.41
CA TYR A 73 2.41 9.59 -8.36
C TYR A 73 3.57 9.52 -7.35
N THR A 74 4.63 8.80 -7.70
CA THR A 74 5.85 8.71 -6.89
C THR A 74 6.84 9.78 -7.36
N VAL A 75 7.25 10.67 -6.46
CA VAL A 75 8.19 11.75 -6.69
C VAL A 75 9.39 11.56 -5.78
N ASP A 76 10.60 11.55 -6.34
CA ASP A 76 11.85 11.31 -5.61
C ASP A 76 11.82 10.00 -4.78
N GLY A 77 11.11 9.00 -5.29
CA GLY A 77 10.99 7.67 -4.67
C GLY A 77 9.91 7.55 -3.58
N LEU A 78 9.24 8.63 -3.20
CA LEU A 78 8.15 8.64 -2.23
C LEU A 78 6.80 8.88 -2.91
N LEU A 79 5.82 8.05 -2.56
CA LEU A 79 4.45 8.26 -3.02
C LEU A 79 3.91 9.57 -2.48
N LYS A 80 3.36 10.38 -3.37
CA LYS A 80 2.61 11.61 -3.07
C LYS A 80 1.12 11.38 -3.28
N ARG A 81 0.32 12.26 -2.67
CA ARG A 81 -1.13 12.22 -2.85
C ARG A 81 -1.48 12.35 -4.34
N TRP A 82 -2.26 11.41 -4.85
CA TRP A 82 -2.86 11.54 -6.18
C TRP A 82 -4.09 12.44 -6.15
N PRO A 83 -4.42 13.10 -7.29
CA PRO A 83 -5.54 14.02 -7.36
C PRO A 83 -6.90 13.30 -7.29
N ASP A 84 -7.93 14.06 -7.03
CA ASP A 84 -9.30 13.63 -7.27
C ASP A 84 -9.49 13.33 -8.77
N THR A 85 -10.24 12.27 -9.03
CA THR A 85 -10.62 11.83 -10.38
C THR A 85 -12.14 11.66 -10.41
N ASP A 86 -12.65 10.58 -11.08
CA ASP A 86 -14.06 10.16 -10.94
C ASP A 86 -14.38 9.72 -9.51
N TYR A 87 -13.32 9.38 -8.75
CA TYR A 87 -13.40 9.10 -7.33
C TYR A 87 -12.79 10.25 -6.54
N ARG A 88 -13.49 10.69 -5.49
CA ARG A 88 -12.91 11.60 -4.51
C ARG A 88 -11.74 10.92 -3.81
N ALA A 89 -10.55 11.50 -3.89
CA ALA A 89 -9.35 10.91 -3.29
C ALA A 89 -9.34 11.11 -1.77
N TRP A 90 -9.87 10.15 -1.04
CA TRP A 90 -9.68 10.03 0.39
C TRP A 90 -8.29 9.47 0.69
N TYR A 91 -7.35 10.36 0.76
CA TYR A 91 -5.97 10.01 1.05
C TYR A 91 -5.74 10.18 2.55
N LEU A 92 -5.97 9.10 3.30
CA LEU A 92 -6.00 9.12 4.75
C LEU A 92 -4.73 8.48 5.33
N GLY A 93 -4.30 9.02 6.47
CA GLY A 93 -3.39 8.37 7.40
C GLY A 93 -4.17 7.55 8.42
N ASP A 94 -4.15 7.96 9.69
CA ASP A 94 -5.00 7.38 10.73
C ASP A 94 -6.43 7.91 10.61
N TRP A 95 -7.38 7.06 10.24
CA TRP A 95 -8.77 7.49 10.08
C TRP A 95 -9.52 7.70 11.40
N LEU A 96 -9.17 6.95 12.42
CA LEU A 96 -9.83 6.99 13.73
C LEU A 96 -8.83 7.37 14.84
N ALA A 97 -8.07 8.43 14.61
CA ALA A 97 -7.12 8.92 15.59
C ALA A 97 -7.82 9.31 16.91
N PRO A 98 -7.17 9.12 18.05
CA PRO A 98 -7.67 9.59 19.32
C PRO A 98 -7.96 11.11 19.33
N ALA A 99 -8.84 11.55 20.22
CA ALA A 99 -9.15 12.96 20.36
C ALA A 99 -7.87 13.79 20.60
N GLY A 100 -7.73 14.88 19.85
CA GLY A 100 -6.56 15.76 19.94
C GLY A 100 -5.38 15.38 19.02
N VAL A 101 -5.45 14.28 18.29
CA VAL A 101 -4.47 13.94 17.25
C VAL A 101 -4.95 14.46 15.90
N ASP A 102 -4.10 15.22 15.23
CA ASP A 102 -4.36 15.68 13.85
C ASP A 102 -4.05 14.55 12.87
N TYR A 103 -5.08 13.77 12.52
CA TYR A 103 -5.00 12.69 11.54
C TYR A 103 -4.90 13.18 10.09
N THR A 104 -5.00 14.49 9.86
CA THR A 104 -4.88 15.11 8.53
C THR A 104 -3.48 15.69 8.30
N ALA A 105 -2.61 15.65 9.31
CA ALA A 105 -1.24 16.13 9.19
C ALA A 105 -0.53 15.45 8.01
N GLN A 106 -0.09 16.23 7.02
CA GLN A 106 0.44 15.71 5.76
C GLN A 106 1.63 14.78 5.96
N SER A 107 2.51 15.09 6.93
CA SER A 107 3.68 14.25 7.23
C SER A 107 3.29 12.86 7.75
N SER A 108 2.24 12.75 8.57
CA SER A 108 1.71 11.47 9.04
C SER A 108 1.02 10.70 7.91
N VAL A 109 0.19 11.38 7.11
CA VAL A 109 -0.48 10.77 5.94
C VAL A 109 0.55 10.22 4.95
N ASP A 110 1.59 10.97 4.63
CA ASP A 110 2.64 10.56 3.71
C ASP A 110 3.46 9.39 4.29
N LEU A 111 3.81 9.43 5.58
CA LEU A 111 4.52 8.34 6.26
C LEU A 111 3.71 7.04 6.20
N VAL A 112 2.46 7.06 6.66
CA VAL A 112 1.57 5.89 6.71
C VAL A 112 1.38 5.29 5.31
N SER A 113 1.14 6.15 4.32
CA SER A 113 0.96 5.73 2.94
C SER A 113 2.19 5.04 2.37
N ASN A 114 3.39 5.60 2.59
CA ASN A 114 4.64 5.01 2.10
C ASN A 114 5.01 3.73 2.85
N CYS A 115 4.78 3.65 4.16
CA CYS A 115 4.93 2.41 4.93
C CYS A 115 4.04 1.29 4.37
N PHE A 116 2.80 1.61 4.00
CA PHE A 116 1.90 0.63 3.40
C PHE A 116 2.35 0.18 2.00
N ILE A 117 2.92 1.08 1.18
CA ILE A 117 3.54 0.67 -0.08
C ILE A 117 4.73 -0.27 0.16
N SER A 118 5.52 -0.06 1.20
CA SER A 118 6.58 -0.99 1.60
C SER A 118 6.04 -2.39 1.92
N ASP A 119 4.92 -2.48 2.65
CA ASP A 119 4.21 -3.74 2.91
C ASP A 119 3.70 -4.39 1.62
N CYS A 120 3.08 -3.62 0.73
CA CYS A 120 2.66 -4.10 -0.58
C CYS A 120 3.84 -4.67 -1.39
N LEU A 121 5.00 -4.03 -1.37
CA LEU A 121 6.20 -4.51 -2.06
C LEU A 121 6.75 -5.80 -1.43
N THR A 122 6.74 -5.91 -0.09
CA THR A 122 7.07 -7.12 0.65
C THR A 122 6.15 -8.28 0.23
N THR A 123 4.86 -7.99 0.17
CA THR A 123 3.85 -8.98 -0.22
C THR A 123 3.99 -9.38 -1.68
N MET A 124 4.25 -8.45 -2.58
CA MET A 124 4.49 -8.73 -4.00
C MET A 124 5.79 -9.52 -4.24
N GLU A 125 6.82 -9.30 -3.45
CA GLU A 125 8.03 -10.14 -3.45
C GLU A 125 7.67 -11.60 -3.11
N LYS A 126 6.88 -11.82 -2.05
CA LYS A 126 6.42 -13.15 -1.62
C LYS A 126 5.55 -13.82 -2.68
N ILE A 127 4.57 -13.09 -3.22
CA ILE A 127 3.70 -13.56 -4.32
C ILE A 127 4.54 -13.95 -5.54
N ALA A 128 5.48 -13.10 -5.96
CA ALA A 128 6.33 -13.38 -7.11
C ALA A 128 7.18 -14.63 -6.92
N LYS A 129 7.69 -14.89 -5.70
CA LYS A 129 8.40 -16.13 -5.36
C LYS A 129 7.50 -17.35 -5.49
N VAL A 130 6.29 -17.32 -4.95
CA VAL A 130 5.31 -18.42 -5.06
C VAL A 130 4.98 -18.71 -6.54
N LEU A 131 4.86 -17.66 -7.36
CA LEU A 131 4.56 -17.78 -8.79
C LEU A 131 5.79 -18.09 -9.68
N GLY A 132 6.97 -18.36 -9.10
CA GLY A 132 8.19 -18.65 -9.84
C GLY A 132 8.76 -17.47 -10.64
N LYS A 133 8.40 -16.23 -10.29
CA LYS A 133 8.81 -15.01 -11.00
C LYS A 133 10.01 -14.34 -10.31
N ALA A 134 11.14 -15.03 -10.29
CA ALA A 134 12.33 -14.63 -9.53
C ALA A 134 12.85 -13.22 -9.85
N GLU A 135 12.84 -12.81 -11.12
CA GLU A 135 13.26 -11.47 -11.54
C GLU A 135 12.37 -10.37 -10.93
N TYR A 136 11.06 -10.58 -10.93
CA TYR A 136 10.12 -9.62 -10.30
C TYR A 136 10.27 -9.59 -8.79
N ALA A 137 10.50 -10.74 -8.14
CA ALA A 137 10.76 -10.79 -6.71
C ALA A 137 11.99 -9.95 -6.34
N ALA A 138 13.09 -10.06 -7.10
CA ALA A 138 14.29 -9.26 -6.91
C ALA A 138 14.01 -7.75 -7.07
N LYS A 139 13.27 -7.35 -8.11
CA LYS A 139 12.88 -5.94 -8.35
C LYS A 139 12.02 -5.37 -7.21
N TYR A 140 11.06 -6.13 -6.68
CA TYR A 140 10.25 -5.68 -5.56
C TYR A 140 11.08 -5.53 -4.28
N LYS A 141 11.98 -6.46 -4.01
CA LYS A 141 12.91 -6.38 -2.88
C LYS A 141 13.79 -5.13 -2.96
N GLU A 142 14.43 -4.90 -4.09
CA GLU A 142 15.30 -3.72 -4.30
C GLU A 142 14.51 -2.42 -4.13
N ARG A 143 13.32 -2.33 -4.75
CA ARG A 143 12.45 -1.15 -4.62
C ARG A 143 12.03 -0.89 -3.18
N ARG A 144 11.66 -1.95 -2.44
CA ARG A 144 11.30 -1.87 -1.03
C ARG A 144 12.48 -1.34 -0.19
N GLN A 145 13.67 -1.87 -0.38
CA GLN A 145 14.86 -1.43 0.36
C GLN A 145 15.13 0.06 0.17
N ARG A 146 15.10 0.53 -1.07
CA ARG A 146 15.24 1.98 -1.37
C ARG A 146 14.13 2.82 -0.74
N LEU A 147 12.88 2.34 -0.80
CA LEU A 147 11.76 3.04 -0.18
C LEU A 147 11.92 3.14 1.34
N ASN A 148 12.35 2.06 2.01
CA ASN A 148 12.56 2.04 3.45
C ASN A 148 13.65 3.03 3.88
N GLU A 149 14.76 3.12 3.14
CA GLU A 149 15.81 4.13 3.37
C GLU A 149 15.26 5.55 3.21
N LEU A 150 14.47 5.81 2.18
CA LEU A 150 13.85 7.12 1.95
C LEU A 150 12.86 7.49 3.06
N ILE A 151 12.03 6.54 3.51
CA ILE A 151 11.10 6.76 4.63
C ILE A 151 11.89 7.12 5.89
N GLN A 152 12.95 6.36 6.20
CA GLN A 152 13.80 6.62 7.36
C GLN A 152 14.40 8.02 7.29
N ASN A 153 14.99 8.37 6.16
CA ASN A 153 15.70 9.64 5.99
C ASN A 153 14.77 10.86 5.95
N THR A 154 13.51 10.67 5.49
CA THR A 154 12.56 11.77 5.29
C THR A 154 11.70 12.05 6.51
N PHE A 155 11.27 10.99 7.21
CA PHE A 155 10.25 11.12 8.25
C PHE A 155 10.77 10.93 9.67
N TYR A 156 11.98 10.39 9.86
CA TYR A 156 12.54 10.20 11.19
C TYR A 156 13.31 11.45 11.65
N ASP A 157 12.91 11.96 12.81
CA ASP A 157 13.60 13.04 13.52
C ASP A 157 14.51 12.41 14.60
N PRO A 158 15.85 12.44 14.44
CA PRO A 158 16.76 11.82 15.38
C PRO A 158 16.86 12.57 16.71
N GLU A 159 16.58 13.88 16.74
CA GLU A 159 16.62 14.68 17.97
C GLU A 159 15.41 14.33 18.86
N LYS A 160 14.23 14.24 18.27
CA LYS A 160 13.00 13.87 18.97
C LYS A 160 12.79 12.38 19.10
N LYS A 161 13.60 11.56 18.39
CA LYS A 161 13.50 10.10 18.32
C LYS A 161 12.08 9.65 17.92
N GLN A 162 11.51 10.27 16.91
CA GLN A 162 10.16 10.00 16.44
C GLN A 162 10.03 10.17 14.94
N TYR A 163 8.99 9.56 14.37
CA TYR A 163 8.59 9.76 12.99
C TYR A 163 7.48 10.82 12.89
N ALA A 164 7.50 11.60 11.82
CA ALA A 164 6.49 12.58 11.45
C ALA A 164 5.96 13.40 12.65
N THR A 165 4.70 13.24 13.04
CA THR A 165 4.10 13.98 14.18
C THR A 165 4.38 13.34 15.54
N GLY A 166 4.95 12.13 15.57
CA GLY A 166 5.17 11.35 16.79
C GLY A 166 3.90 10.72 17.38
N SER A 167 2.80 10.72 16.63
CA SER A 167 1.57 10.04 17.01
C SER A 167 1.77 8.52 17.15
N GLN A 168 0.81 7.83 17.73
CA GLN A 168 0.91 6.38 17.92
C GLN A 168 1.08 5.65 16.58
N ILE A 169 0.32 6.05 15.54
CA ILE A 169 0.40 5.42 14.23
C ILE A 169 1.75 5.68 13.56
N ASP A 170 2.33 6.87 13.72
CA ASP A 170 3.63 7.25 13.18
C ASP A 170 4.78 6.44 13.78
N ARG A 171 4.57 5.80 14.93
CA ARG A 171 5.53 4.89 15.56
C ARG A 171 5.30 3.44 15.14
N ILE A 172 4.04 3.01 15.10
CA ILE A 172 3.66 1.62 14.83
C ILE A 172 3.96 1.22 13.38
N TYR A 173 3.62 2.06 12.40
CA TYR A 173 3.77 1.70 10.99
C TYR A 173 5.24 1.51 10.56
N PRO A 174 6.19 2.39 10.89
CA PRO A 174 7.60 2.13 10.60
C PRO A 174 8.10 0.85 11.28
N MET A 175 7.70 0.59 12.53
CA MET A 175 8.10 -0.63 13.24
C MET A 175 7.60 -1.89 12.53
N LEU A 176 6.34 -1.91 12.09
CA LEU A 176 5.74 -3.07 11.44
C LEU A 176 6.28 -3.31 10.02
N PHE A 177 6.45 -2.26 9.23
CA PHE A 177 6.65 -2.40 7.79
C PHE A 177 8.07 -2.08 7.33
N ILE A 178 8.89 -1.44 8.16
CA ILE A 178 10.25 -1.07 7.82
C ILE A 178 11.26 -1.87 8.63
N CYS A 179 11.12 -1.88 9.95
CA CYS A 179 12.12 -2.49 10.84
C CYS A 179 12.12 -4.03 10.81
N HIS A 180 11.02 -4.67 10.42
CA HIS A 180 10.85 -6.14 10.39
C HIS A 180 10.74 -6.72 8.98
N ALA A 181 10.96 -5.93 7.95
CA ALA A 181 10.75 -6.34 6.57
C ALA A 181 11.71 -7.44 6.06
N ASP A 182 12.75 -7.77 6.80
CA ASP A 182 13.76 -8.78 6.46
C ASP A 182 13.68 -10.06 7.32
N GLN A 183 12.66 -10.22 8.18
CA GLN A 183 12.34 -11.44 8.91
C GLN A 183 11.20 -12.19 8.21
#